data_62455587c0aacecbf1ad5606fd70048b
#
_entry.id   62455587c0aacecbf1ad5606fd70048b
#
_cell.length_a   1.000
_cell.length_b   1.000
_cell.length_c   1.000
_cell.angle_alpha   90.00
_cell.angle_beta   90.00
_cell.angle_gamma   90.00
#
_symmetry.space_group_name_H-M   'P 1'
#
loop_
_entity.id
_entity.type
_entity.pdbx_description
1 polymer ?
#
loop_
_entity_poly.entity_id
_entity_poly.type
_entity_poly.pdbx_seq_one_letter_code
_entity_poly.pdbx_strand_id
1 'polypeptide(L)'
;CLDGRTGELIWFYQLTHHGLWDYDPPSAPILGDIAVNGRVVKTVTQLTKQGMSFVFDRITGEPVWPIEERPVPQSEVPGEQSSPTQPFPSLPPPYLSQGYHEEDLLDFTPELRAEALAIAAQYVTGPMYTPPTPVREGGTQGTWVNPGYQGGANWNGAAFDPQNGMMFVPLRNAPMAASLLEPDPARTDWNYLRAPSVFIQGPRGLPIMRPPWSLVTATDMNIGQHIWSRSIGPASDYIRHHPDLQGLDLDFDNMGHPMIRPFTAAADFTITVSG
;
A
#
# COMPACT_ATOMS: atom_id res chain seq x y z
N CYS A 1 -17.54 2.87 14.77
CA CYS A 1 -18.80 2.12 14.88
C CYS A 1 -19.86 3.00 15.52
N LEU A 2 -21.04 3.03 14.94
CA LEU A 2 -22.17 3.82 15.43
C LEU A 2 -23.38 2.91 15.59
N ASP A 3 -24.28 3.24 16.53
CA ASP A 3 -25.61 2.62 16.57
C ASP A 3 -26.40 3.07 15.35
N GLY A 4 -26.88 2.14 14.56
CA GLY A 4 -27.58 2.42 13.29
C GLY A 4 -28.96 3.05 13.44
N ARG A 5 -29.51 3.11 14.63
CA ARG A 5 -30.83 3.71 14.93
C ARG A 5 -30.71 5.08 15.56
N THR A 6 -29.72 5.27 16.42
CA THR A 6 -29.55 6.52 17.20
C THR A 6 -28.43 7.40 16.68
N GLY A 7 -27.44 6.83 15.97
CA GLY A 7 -26.23 7.52 15.56
C GLY A 7 -25.22 7.70 16.68
N GLU A 8 -25.46 7.11 17.87
CA GLU A 8 -24.52 7.19 18.99
C GLU A 8 -23.23 6.47 18.69
N LEU A 9 -22.10 7.06 19.10
CA LEU A 9 -20.78 6.45 18.98
C LEU A 9 -20.65 5.29 19.97
N ILE A 10 -20.35 4.10 19.43
CA ILE A 10 -20.08 2.90 20.24
C ILE A 10 -18.58 2.78 20.48
N TRP A 11 -17.77 2.79 19.42
CA TRP A 11 -16.31 2.80 19.48
C TRP A 11 -15.70 3.38 18.22
N PHE A 12 -14.44 3.80 18.29
CA PHE A 12 -13.65 4.21 17.12
C PHE A 12 -12.20 3.81 17.30
N TYR A 13 -11.45 3.80 16.20
CA TYR A 13 -10.02 3.62 16.18
C TYR A 13 -9.38 4.52 15.13
N GLN A 14 -8.25 5.15 15.45
CA GLN A 14 -7.51 6.01 14.53
C GLN A 14 -6.42 5.20 13.82
N LEU A 15 -6.59 4.95 12.53
CA LEU A 15 -5.71 4.07 11.74
C LEU A 15 -4.44 4.78 11.24
N THR A 16 -4.43 6.10 11.24
CA THR A 16 -3.27 6.94 10.87
C THR A 16 -3.34 8.22 11.68
N HIS A 17 -2.29 8.51 12.43
CA HIS A 17 -2.17 9.76 13.17
C HIS A 17 -1.60 10.84 12.27
N HIS A 18 -2.21 12.04 12.23
CA HIS A 18 -1.76 13.19 11.46
C HIS A 18 -1.28 12.82 10.05
N GLY A 19 -2.21 12.36 9.20
CA GLY A 19 -1.90 11.77 7.90
C GLY A 19 -1.29 12.77 6.91
N LEU A 20 -0.07 12.51 6.46
CA LEU A 20 0.67 13.29 5.46
C LEU A 20 0.78 12.59 4.10
N TRP A 21 0.31 11.34 4.00
CA TRP A 21 0.57 10.41 2.88
C TRP A 21 -0.68 10.03 2.11
N ASP A 22 -1.83 10.67 2.37
CA ASP A 22 -3.12 10.31 1.76
C ASP A 22 -3.52 8.85 2.05
N TYR A 23 -3.23 8.38 3.27
CA TYR A 23 -3.47 7.01 3.71
C TYR A 23 -4.85 6.83 4.37
N ASP A 24 -5.86 7.45 3.79
CA ASP A 24 -7.24 7.21 4.15
C ASP A 24 -7.67 5.76 3.88
N PRO A 25 -8.58 5.17 4.65
CA PRO A 25 -9.18 3.88 4.37
C PRO A 25 -10.29 4.01 3.32
N PRO A 26 -10.02 3.72 2.02
CA PRO A 26 -10.94 4.07 0.94
C PRO A 26 -12.02 3.01 0.68
N SER A 27 -11.85 1.80 1.22
CA SER A 27 -12.78 0.69 1.03
C SER A 27 -13.73 0.52 2.20
N ALA A 28 -14.90 -0.06 1.94
CA ALA A 28 -15.77 -0.51 3.00
C ALA A 28 -15.07 -1.58 3.86
N PRO A 29 -15.23 -1.56 5.18
CA PRO A 29 -14.72 -2.60 6.03
C PRO A 29 -15.41 -3.94 5.76
N ILE A 30 -14.67 -5.03 5.92
CA ILE A 30 -15.13 -6.39 5.68
C ILE A 30 -15.60 -6.99 7.00
N LEU A 31 -16.83 -7.49 7.03
CA LEU A 31 -17.39 -8.17 8.17
C LEU A 31 -17.24 -9.69 7.99
N GLY A 32 -16.74 -10.36 9.01
CA GLY A 32 -16.59 -11.81 9.02
C GLY A 32 -16.57 -12.36 10.44
N ASP A 33 -16.87 -13.65 10.57
CA ASP A 33 -16.69 -14.38 11.81
C ASP A 33 -15.49 -15.32 11.60
N ILE A 34 -14.47 -15.22 12.46
CA ILE A 34 -13.23 -15.99 12.37
C ILE A 34 -12.97 -16.76 13.66
N ALA A 35 -12.26 -17.86 13.57
CA ALA A 35 -11.94 -18.70 14.72
C ALA A 35 -10.51 -18.43 15.21
N VAL A 36 -10.36 -17.61 16.26
CA VAL A 36 -9.07 -17.25 16.83
C VAL A 36 -8.90 -17.92 18.19
N ASN A 37 -7.84 -18.70 18.37
CA ASN A 37 -7.56 -19.42 19.63
C ASN A 37 -8.75 -20.25 20.13
N GLY A 38 -9.44 -20.94 19.20
CA GLY A 38 -10.59 -21.80 19.51
C GLY A 38 -11.89 -21.05 19.85
N ARG A 39 -11.93 -19.74 19.66
CA ARG A 39 -13.12 -18.91 19.88
C ARG A 39 -13.56 -18.23 18.59
N VAL A 40 -14.86 -18.21 18.32
CA VAL A 40 -15.40 -17.43 17.21
C VAL A 40 -15.47 -15.96 17.62
N VAL A 41 -14.80 -15.12 16.86
CA VAL A 41 -14.79 -13.66 17.03
C VAL A 41 -15.54 -13.03 15.85
N LYS A 42 -16.49 -12.17 16.15
CA LYS A 42 -17.21 -11.38 15.16
C LYS A 42 -16.34 -10.20 14.76
N THR A 43 -15.70 -10.24 13.58
CA THR A 43 -14.72 -9.24 13.21
C THR A 43 -15.23 -8.21 12.23
N VAL A 44 -14.57 -7.07 12.28
CA VAL A 44 -14.50 -6.07 11.23
C VAL A 44 -13.04 -5.86 10.83
N THR A 45 -12.75 -6.02 9.56
CA THR A 45 -11.39 -5.85 8.99
C THR A 45 -11.37 -4.65 8.09
N GLN A 46 -10.51 -3.67 8.39
CA GLN A 46 -10.28 -2.51 7.55
C GLN A 46 -8.96 -2.65 6.80
N LEU A 47 -9.05 -2.73 5.48
CA LEU A 47 -7.90 -2.61 4.58
C LEU A 47 -7.52 -1.15 4.41
N THR A 48 -6.22 -0.89 4.27
CA THR A 48 -5.70 0.45 4.17
C THR A 48 -4.77 0.62 2.96
N LYS A 49 -4.60 1.87 2.52
CA LYS A 49 -3.65 2.22 1.45
C LYS A 49 -2.21 1.84 1.79
N GLN A 50 -1.86 1.77 3.07
CA GLN A 50 -0.55 1.29 3.53
C GLN A 50 -0.28 -0.18 3.20
N GLY A 51 -1.28 -0.91 2.68
CA GLY A 51 -1.16 -2.36 2.48
C GLY A 51 -1.16 -3.13 3.79
N MET A 52 -1.90 -2.65 4.78
CA MET A 52 -2.14 -3.30 6.07
C MET A 52 -3.62 -3.61 6.22
N SER A 53 -3.95 -4.55 7.11
CA SER A 53 -5.30 -4.78 7.59
C SER A 53 -5.37 -4.65 9.11
N PHE A 54 -6.32 -3.85 9.58
CA PHE A 54 -6.65 -3.68 10.98
C PHE A 54 -7.88 -4.51 11.29
N VAL A 55 -7.78 -5.41 12.26
CA VAL A 55 -8.82 -6.38 12.57
C VAL A 55 -9.29 -6.19 14.01
N PHE A 56 -10.57 -5.90 14.15
CA PHE A 56 -11.19 -5.63 15.45
C PHE A 56 -12.36 -6.58 15.70
N ASP A 57 -12.63 -6.88 16.96
CA ASP A 57 -13.94 -7.36 17.36
C ASP A 57 -14.96 -6.24 17.07
N ARG A 58 -15.92 -6.52 16.17
CA ARG A 58 -16.87 -5.47 15.71
C ARG A 58 -17.87 -5.04 16.78
N ILE A 59 -17.96 -5.78 17.90
CA ILE A 59 -18.86 -5.45 19.00
C ILE A 59 -18.17 -4.50 19.97
N THR A 60 -16.92 -4.81 20.34
CA THR A 60 -16.20 -4.10 21.39
C THR A 60 -15.23 -3.04 20.87
N GLY A 61 -14.77 -3.19 19.63
CA GLY A 61 -13.69 -2.36 19.06
C GLY A 61 -12.29 -2.79 19.49
N GLU A 62 -12.17 -3.86 20.28
CA GLU A 62 -10.87 -4.37 20.69
C GLU A 62 -10.13 -5.02 19.50
N PRO A 63 -8.83 -4.72 19.33
CA PRO A 63 -8.03 -5.38 18.31
C PRO A 63 -7.97 -6.89 18.52
N VAL A 64 -8.17 -7.68 17.46
CA VAL A 64 -8.05 -9.15 17.51
C VAL A 64 -6.60 -9.58 17.73
N TRP A 65 -5.67 -8.88 17.11
CA TRP A 65 -4.23 -9.02 17.34
C TRP A 65 -3.64 -7.67 17.76
N PRO A 66 -2.54 -7.66 18.51
CA PRO A 66 -1.94 -6.43 18.99
C PRO A 66 -1.69 -5.41 17.88
N ILE A 67 -1.99 -4.17 18.13
CA ILE A 67 -1.59 -3.02 17.31
C ILE A 67 -0.58 -2.23 18.12
N GLU A 68 0.62 -2.07 17.58
CA GLU A 68 1.75 -1.45 18.26
C GLU A 68 1.94 -0.02 17.78
N GLU A 69 2.03 0.93 18.70
CA GLU A 69 2.48 2.28 18.40
C GLU A 69 4.01 2.27 18.22
N ARG A 70 4.48 2.53 17.00
CA ARG A 70 5.91 2.53 16.68
C ARG A 70 6.36 3.93 16.30
N PRO A 71 7.56 4.37 16.77
CA PRO A 71 8.15 5.64 16.35
C PRO A 71 8.33 5.70 14.83
N VAL A 72 8.08 6.88 14.26
CA VAL A 72 8.21 7.13 12.82
C VAL A 72 9.06 8.37 12.57
N PRO A 73 9.64 8.51 11.35
CA PRO A 73 10.42 9.70 11.00
C PRO A 73 9.59 10.99 11.17
N GLN A 74 10.25 12.03 11.68
CA GLN A 74 9.62 13.32 11.89
C GLN A 74 9.86 14.25 10.69
N SER A 75 8.92 15.14 10.42
CA SER A 75 9.05 16.13 9.36
C SER A 75 10.09 17.21 9.75
N GLU A 76 10.92 17.56 8.77
CA GLU A 76 11.83 18.71 8.86
C GLU A 76 11.25 19.96 8.16
N VAL A 77 10.02 19.89 7.68
CA VAL A 77 9.34 20.99 6.99
C VAL A 77 8.92 22.03 8.01
N PRO A 78 9.33 23.29 7.89
CA PRO A 78 8.97 24.33 8.85
C PRO A 78 7.47 24.48 9.04
N GLY A 79 7.02 24.36 10.30
CA GLY A 79 5.62 24.47 10.69
C GLY A 79 4.85 23.13 10.67
N GLU A 80 5.42 22.05 10.13
CA GLU A 80 4.83 20.71 10.19
C GLU A 80 5.19 20.03 11.52
N GLN A 81 4.20 19.39 12.14
CA GLN A 81 4.37 18.62 13.39
C GLN A 81 3.81 17.23 13.19
N SER A 82 4.65 16.32 12.70
CA SER A 82 4.28 14.93 12.49
C SER A 82 3.90 14.24 13.81
N SER A 83 3.01 13.25 13.75
CA SER A 83 2.81 12.38 14.91
C SER A 83 4.11 11.63 15.24
N PRO A 84 4.49 11.51 16.52
CA PRO A 84 5.71 10.81 16.91
C PRO A 84 5.66 9.30 16.64
N THR A 85 4.45 8.73 16.59
CA THR A 85 4.21 7.31 16.37
C THR A 85 3.10 7.09 15.35
N GLN A 86 3.04 5.86 14.84
CA GLN A 86 1.92 5.37 14.03
C GLN A 86 1.55 3.96 14.48
N PRO A 87 0.27 3.54 14.29
CA PRO A 87 -0.19 2.21 14.64
C PRO A 87 0.23 1.19 13.59
N PHE A 88 0.81 0.08 14.04
CA PHE A 88 1.22 -1.06 13.21
C PHE A 88 0.51 -2.32 13.70
N PRO A 89 -0.44 -2.89 12.93
CA PRO A 89 -1.04 -4.17 13.28
C PRO A 89 0.02 -5.28 13.19
N SER A 90 0.04 -6.18 14.17
CA SER A 90 0.98 -7.29 14.20
C SER A 90 0.58 -8.43 13.26
N LEU A 91 -0.73 -8.62 13.05
CA LEU A 91 -1.31 -9.62 12.16
C LEU A 91 -2.59 -9.10 11.49
N PRO A 92 -2.87 -9.51 10.25
CA PRO A 92 -1.95 -10.14 9.30
C PRO A 92 -0.71 -9.28 9.03
N PRO A 93 0.40 -9.89 8.56
CA PRO A 93 1.56 -9.10 8.13
C PRO A 93 1.18 -8.10 7.02
N PRO A 94 1.97 -7.05 6.79
CA PRO A 94 1.78 -6.17 5.64
C PRO A 94 1.75 -6.96 4.34
N TYR A 95 0.84 -6.59 3.44
CA TYR A 95 0.65 -7.26 2.15
C TYR A 95 1.73 -6.91 1.11
N LEU A 96 2.39 -5.78 1.31
CA LEU A 96 3.43 -5.25 0.43
C LEU A 96 4.61 -4.77 1.28
N SER A 97 5.75 -4.64 0.63
CA SER A 97 6.93 -3.97 1.19
C SER A 97 6.57 -2.52 1.56
N GLN A 98 7.07 -2.05 2.70
CA GLN A 98 6.72 -0.77 3.28
C GLN A 98 7.91 0.15 3.43
N GLY A 99 7.82 1.34 2.83
CA GLY A 99 8.93 2.26 2.72
C GLY A 99 9.87 1.88 1.56
N TYR A 100 11.10 2.31 1.65
CA TYR A 100 12.13 2.04 0.64
C TYR A 100 13.00 0.86 1.05
N HIS A 101 13.12 -0.10 0.16
CA HIS A 101 14.09 -1.18 0.24
C HIS A 101 14.80 -1.33 -1.10
N GLU A 102 16.11 -1.30 -1.06
CA GLU A 102 16.91 -1.35 -2.28
C GLU A 102 16.68 -2.65 -3.05
N GLU A 103 16.49 -3.77 -2.35
CA GLU A 103 16.19 -5.08 -2.94
C GLU A 103 14.88 -5.16 -3.73
N ASP A 104 13.97 -4.21 -3.54
CA ASP A 104 12.69 -4.15 -4.26
C ASP A 104 12.79 -3.46 -5.63
N LEU A 105 13.91 -2.80 -5.92
CA LEU A 105 14.10 -2.12 -7.19
C LEU A 105 14.29 -3.12 -8.34
N LEU A 106 13.90 -2.67 -9.55
CA LEU A 106 14.06 -3.43 -10.79
C LEU A 106 15.52 -3.89 -10.98
N ASP A 107 15.69 -5.18 -11.32
CA ASP A 107 16.99 -5.86 -11.39
C ASP A 107 17.12 -6.84 -12.57
N PHE A 108 16.38 -6.64 -13.66
CA PHE A 108 16.40 -7.54 -14.82
C PHE A 108 17.79 -7.63 -15.47
N THR A 109 18.57 -6.56 -15.44
CA THR A 109 19.99 -6.57 -15.81
C THR A 109 20.80 -5.68 -14.85
N PRO A 110 22.14 -5.86 -14.77
CA PRO A 110 22.98 -4.97 -13.95
C PRO A 110 22.86 -3.48 -14.33
N GLU A 111 22.69 -3.17 -15.62
CA GLU A 111 22.56 -1.80 -16.12
C GLU A 111 21.22 -1.20 -15.68
N LEU A 112 20.12 -1.92 -15.86
CA LEU A 112 18.78 -1.48 -15.41
C LEU A 112 18.75 -1.32 -13.88
N ARG A 113 19.41 -2.20 -13.15
CA ARG A 113 19.58 -2.08 -11.70
C ARG A 113 20.32 -0.80 -11.31
N ALA A 114 21.45 -0.51 -11.97
CA ALA A 114 22.24 0.68 -11.70
C ALA A 114 21.44 1.97 -11.99
N GLU A 115 20.68 2.00 -13.10
CA GLU A 115 19.80 3.11 -13.43
C GLU A 115 18.66 3.27 -12.41
N ALA A 116 18.05 2.16 -11.94
CA ALA A 116 17.02 2.18 -10.91
C ALA A 116 17.53 2.77 -9.58
N LEU A 117 18.73 2.40 -9.18
CA LEU A 117 19.41 2.96 -8.00
C LEU A 117 19.68 4.48 -8.18
N ALA A 118 20.14 4.90 -9.35
CA ALA A 118 20.37 6.31 -9.65
C ALA A 118 19.08 7.14 -9.64
N ILE A 119 17.95 6.54 -10.06
CA ILE A 119 16.63 7.17 -9.96
C ILE A 119 16.20 7.28 -8.50
N ALA A 120 16.31 6.19 -7.73
CA ALA A 120 15.93 6.19 -6.32
C ALA A 120 16.73 7.21 -5.50
N ALA A 121 18.01 7.42 -5.82
CA ALA A 121 18.88 8.42 -5.18
C ALA A 121 18.42 9.87 -5.39
N GLN A 122 17.48 10.14 -6.28
CA GLN A 122 16.89 11.47 -6.48
C GLN A 122 15.81 11.80 -5.45
N TYR A 123 15.42 10.86 -4.60
CA TYR A 123 14.37 11.04 -3.61
C TYR A 123 14.93 10.87 -2.19
N VAL A 124 14.25 11.47 -1.22
CA VAL A 124 14.46 11.10 0.18
C VAL A 124 13.88 9.71 0.40
N THR A 125 14.71 8.75 0.74
CA THR A 125 14.33 7.37 1.00
C THR A 125 14.31 7.09 2.50
N GLY A 126 13.46 6.17 2.93
CA GLY A 126 13.36 5.81 4.35
C GLY A 126 12.29 4.76 4.62
N PRO A 127 12.06 4.45 5.90
CA PRO A 127 11.03 3.51 6.31
C PRO A 127 9.63 4.04 6.00
N MET A 128 8.63 3.20 6.24
CA MET A 128 7.22 3.60 6.20
C MET A 128 6.99 4.88 7.01
N TYR A 129 6.13 5.75 6.49
CA TYR A 129 5.81 7.05 7.10
C TYR A 129 6.95 8.09 7.11
N THR A 130 7.95 7.96 6.24
CA THR A 130 8.88 9.07 5.98
C THR A 130 8.09 10.26 5.41
N PRO A 131 8.15 11.45 6.03
CA PRO A 131 7.31 12.59 5.64
C PRO A 131 7.63 13.15 4.25
N PRO A 132 6.65 13.78 3.58
CA PRO A 132 6.88 14.53 2.34
C PRO A 132 7.95 15.62 2.51
N THR A 133 8.77 15.81 1.48
CA THR A 133 9.84 16.84 1.48
C THR A 133 9.71 17.78 0.29
N PRO A 134 10.23 19.03 0.41
CA PRO A 134 10.25 19.96 -0.70
C PRO A 134 11.14 19.48 -1.86
N VAL A 135 10.67 19.74 -3.08
CA VAL A 135 11.50 19.63 -4.28
C VAL A 135 12.55 20.76 -4.23
N ARG A 136 13.81 20.41 -4.47
CA ARG A 136 14.92 21.37 -4.48
C ARG A 136 15.65 21.29 -5.81
N GLU A 137 15.92 22.44 -6.40
CA GLU A 137 16.74 22.52 -7.61
C GLU A 137 18.14 21.97 -7.33
N GLY A 138 18.58 21.01 -8.14
CA GLY A 138 19.85 20.30 -7.92
C GLY A 138 19.89 19.37 -6.69
N GLY A 139 18.76 19.19 -6.00
CA GLY A 139 18.57 18.33 -4.84
C GLY A 139 17.53 17.24 -5.05
N THR A 140 16.89 16.83 -3.95
CA THR A 140 15.88 15.77 -3.98
C THR A 140 14.57 16.22 -4.62
N GLN A 141 13.87 15.26 -5.25
CA GLN A 141 12.59 15.45 -5.94
C GLN A 141 11.36 15.15 -5.04
N GLY A 142 11.56 15.15 -3.74
CA GLY A 142 10.56 14.77 -2.75
C GLY A 142 10.91 13.44 -2.07
N THR A 143 9.94 12.83 -1.41
CA THR A 143 10.12 11.60 -0.64
C THR A 143 9.56 10.40 -1.39
N TRP A 144 10.30 9.29 -1.36
CA TRP A 144 9.83 7.98 -1.81
C TRP A 144 8.79 7.45 -0.84
N VAL A 145 7.57 7.21 -1.30
CA VAL A 145 6.48 6.63 -0.51
C VAL A 145 6.05 5.30 -1.12
N ASN A 146 6.16 4.22 -0.34
CA ASN A 146 5.71 2.89 -0.74
C ASN A 146 4.99 2.19 0.43
N PRO A 147 3.75 1.69 0.24
CA PRO A 147 2.88 1.94 -0.91
C PRO A 147 2.61 3.43 -1.16
N GLY A 148 2.41 3.79 -2.45
CA GLY A 148 2.16 5.18 -2.82
C GLY A 148 0.74 5.67 -2.45
N TYR A 149 0.38 6.90 -2.81
CA TYR A 149 -0.93 7.51 -2.52
C TYR A 149 -2.13 6.75 -3.08
N GLN A 150 -1.94 6.02 -4.18
CA GLN A 150 -3.00 5.16 -4.73
C GLN A 150 -3.18 3.88 -3.93
N GLY A 151 -2.31 3.65 -2.95
CA GLY A 151 -2.40 2.56 -2.01
C GLY A 151 -1.98 1.20 -2.56
N GLY A 152 -1.58 0.33 -1.65
CA GLY A 152 -1.39 -1.09 -1.88
C GLY A 152 -2.73 -1.80 -2.04
N ALA A 153 -3.64 -1.61 -1.08
CA ALA A 153 -5.06 -1.92 -1.21
C ALA A 153 -5.86 -0.61 -1.37
N ASN A 154 -7.01 -0.65 -2.05
CA ASN A 154 -7.81 0.53 -2.32
C ASN A 154 -9.32 0.17 -2.37
N TRP A 155 -10.12 0.93 -3.09
CA TRP A 155 -11.59 0.89 -3.13
C TRP A 155 -12.20 -0.49 -3.45
N ASN A 156 -11.48 -1.32 -4.17
CA ASN A 156 -11.89 -2.69 -4.47
C ASN A 156 -12.02 -3.58 -3.22
N GLY A 157 -11.48 -3.15 -2.07
CA GLY A 157 -11.55 -3.90 -0.82
C GLY A 157 -10.94 -5.28 -0.94
N ALA A 158 -11.62 -6.27 -0.39
CA ALA A 158 -11.26 -7.68 -0.52
C ALA A 158 -12.51 -8.57 -0.55
N ALA A 159 -12.35 -9.80 -1.02
CA ALA A 159 -13.35 -10.85 -0.88
C ALA A 159 -13.07 -11.68 0.37
N PHE A 160 -14.12 -12.09 1.08
CA PHE A 160 -14.02 -12.94 2.25
C PHE A 160 -14.87 -14.21 2.09
N ASP A 161 -14.26 -15.36 2.29
CA ASP A 161 -14.94 -16.66 2.36
C ASP A 161 -15.29 -16.98 3.82
N PRO A 162 -16.56 -16.89 4.21
CA PRO A 162 -16.98 -17.13 5.58
C PRO A 162 -16.94 -18.62 6.00
N GLN A 163 -16.82 -19.54 5.06
CA GLN A 163 -16.76 -20.98 5.37
C GLN A 163 -15.39 -21.38 5.90
N ASN A 164 -14.34 -20.80 5.29
CA ASN A 164 -12.96 -21.15 5.61
C ASN A 164 -12.19 -20.04 6.34
N GLY A 165 -12.78 -18.85 6.48
CA GLY A 165 -12.12 -17.69 7.07
C GLY A 165 -11.03 -17.11 6.19
N MET A 166 -11.08 -17.35 4.87
CA MET A 166 -10.09 -16.86 3.92
C MET A 166 -10.44 -15.47 3.40
N MET A 167 -9.48 -14.58 3.37
CA MET A 167 -9.59 -13.25 2.75
C MET A 167 -8.64 -13.13 1.56
N PHE A 168 -9.16 -12.60 0.44
CA PHE A 168 -8.42 -12.42 -0.80
C PHE A 168 -8.29 -10.92 -1.10
N VAL A 169 -7.06 -10.42 -1.03
CA VAL A 169 -6.78 -8.99 -1.13
C VAL A 169 -6.06 -8.70 -2.45
N PRO A 170 -6.68 -7.97 -3.39
CA PRO A 170 -6.00 -7.50 -4.58
C PRO A 170 -5.15 -6.27 -4.24
N LEU A 171 -3.92 -6.25 -4.74
CA LEU A 171 -2.89 -5.30 -4.37
C LEU A 171 -2.18 -4.72 -5.59
N ARG A 172 -1.65 -3.52 -5.41
CA ARG A 172 -0.76 -2.86 -6.38
C ARG A 172 0.54 -2.46 -5.71
N ASN A 173 1.65 -2.89 -6.31
CA ASN A 173 3.00 -2.55 -5.85
C ASN A 173 3.58 -1.44 -6.73
N ALA A 174 3.42 -0.18 -6.31
CA ALA A 174 3.89 0.96 -7.06
C ALA A 174 4.19 2.15 -6.13
N PRO A 175 5.45 2.55 -5.99
CA PRO A 175 5.82 3.71 -5.21
C PRO A 175 5.46 5.00 -5.92
N MET A 176 5.27 6.05 -5.14
CA MET A 176 4.99 7.40 -5.62
C MET A 176 5.91 8.41 -4.93
N ALA A 177 6.10 9.57 -5.57
CA ALA A 177 6.82 10.68 -4.97
C ALA A 177 5.85 11.54 -4.13
N ALA A 178 6.19 11.75 -2.86
CA ALA A 178 5.54 12.72 -1.99
C ALA A 178 6.36 14.01 -1.97
N SER A 179 5.95 14.98 -2.79
CA SER A 179 6.72 16.17 -3.05
C SER A 179 5.94 17.42 -2.66
N LEU A 180 6.64 18.39 -2.08
CA LEU A 180 6.12 19.72 -1.77
C LEU A 180 6.76 20.75 -2.70
N LEU A 181 5.97 21.72 -3.13
CA LEU A 181 6.41 22.83 -3.96
C LEU A 181 6.30 24.14 -3.15
N GLU A 182 7.27 25.02 -3.30
CA GLU A 182 7.15 26.39 -2.83
C GLU A 182 6.18 27.13 -3.76
N PRO A 183 5.11 27.71 -3.24
CA PRO A 183 4.14 28.43 -4.06
C PRO A 183 4.65 29.81 -4.46
N ASP A 184 4.02 30.38 -5.50
CA ASP A 184 4.19 31.79 -5.84
C ASP A 184 3.53 32.66 -4.73
N PRO A 185 4.28 33.47 -3.98
CA PRO A 185 3.74 34.29 -2.89
C PRO A 185 2.78 35.38 -3.36
N ALA A 186 2.74 35.69 -4.67
CA ALA A 186 1.75 36.60 -5.24
C ALA A 186 0.37 35.94 -5.40
N ARG A 187 0.28 34.63 -5.31
CA ARG A 187 -0.96 33.85 -5.54
C ARG A 187 -1.54 33.21 -4.28
N THR A 188 -0.72 33.00 -3.27
CA THR A 188 -1.16 32.36 -2.00
C THR A 188 -0.21 32.73 -0.86
N ASP A 189 -0.72 32.69 0.35
CA ASP A 189 0.03 32.85 1.60
C ASP A 189 0.47 31.52 2.21
N TRP A 190 0.24 30.40 1.53
CA TRP A 190 0.67 29.09 1.99
C TRP A 190 2.20 28.94 1.84
N ASN A 191 2.81 28.26 2.81
CA ASN A 191 4.27 28.01 2.75
C ASN A 191 4.63 26.92 1.75
N TYR A 192 3.75 25.92 1.58
CA TYR A 192 3.97 24.80 0.66
C TYR A 192 2.67 24.37 0.00
N LEU A 193 2.80 23.86 -1.21
CA LEU A 193 1.74 23.16 -1.95
C LEU A 193 2.17 21.72 -2.20
N ARG A 194 1.22 20.80 -2.14
CA ARG A 194 1.46 19.43 -2.60
C ARG A 194 1.70 19.44 -4.11
N ALA A 195 2.79 18.83 -4.55
CA ALA A 195 3.01 18.57 -5.97
C ALA A 195 1.97 17.57 -6.51
N PRO A 196 1.70 17.57 -7.82
CA PRO A 196 0.90 16.51 -8.43
C PRO A 196 1.43 15.14 -8.07
N SER A 197 0.54 14.21 -7.74
CA SER A 197 0.91 12.83 -7.43
C SER A 197 1.42 12.12 -8.68
N VAL A 198 2.66 11.65 -8.64
CA VAL A 198 3.28 10.94 -9.76
C VAL A 198 3.86 9.61 -9.29
N PHE A 199 3.72 8.58 -10.13
CA PHE A 199 4.46 7.35 -9.95
C PHE A 199 5.93 7.60 -10.25
N ILE A 200 6.81 7.04 -9.45
CA ILE A 200 8.23 7.05 -9.74
C ILE A 200 8.46 6.14 -10.93
N GLN A 201 8.88 6.72 -12.04
CA GLN A 201 9.19 5.98 -13.26
C GLN A 201 10.54 5.28 -13.11
N GLY A 202 10.61 4.07 -13.57
CA GLY A 202 11.86 3.31 -13.58
C GLY A 202 12.72 3.58 -14.82
N PRO A 203 13.83 2.86 -14.94
CA PRO A 203 14.76 3.04 -16.04
C PRO A 203 14.08 2.79 -17.40
N ARG A 204 14.34 3.65 -18.37
CA ARG A 204 13.93 3.50 -19.77
C ARG A 204 12.42 3.32 -19.95
N GLY A 205 11.59 3.81 -19.02
CA GLY A 205 10.13 3.67 -19.04
C GLY A 205 9.60 2.36 -18.44
N LEU A 206 10.42 1.50 -17.92
CA LEU A 206 10.02 0.32 -17.15
C LEU A 206 9.54 0.73 -15.75
N PRO A 207 8.78 -0.13 -15.05
CA PRO A 207 8.47 0.11 -13.64
C PRO A 207 9.74 0.16 -12.78
N ILE A 208 9.75 1.03 -11.77
CA ILE A 208 10.92 1.17 -10.89
C ILE A 208 11.11 -0.03 -9.95
N MET A 209 10.01 -0.69 -9.57
CA MET A 209 10.03 -1.88 -8.71
C MET A 209 10.12 -3.15 -9.55
N ARG A 210 10.73 -4.19 -9.01
CA ARG A 210 10.62 -5.54 -9.58
C ARG A 210 9.18 -6.08 -9.48
N PRO A 211 8.78 -7.00 -10.37
CA PRO A 211 7.46 -7.64 -10.29
C PRO A 211 7.33 -8.53 -9.02
N PRO A 212 6.09 -8.92 -8.61
CA PRO A 212 4.85 -8.59 -9.32
C PRO A 212 4.35 -7.18 -9.03
N TRP A 213 3.84 -6.48 -10.06
CA TRP A 213 3.32 -5.10 -9.92
C TRP A 213 1.86 -5.05 -9.50
N SER A 214 1.10 -6.09 -9.80
CA SER A 214 -0.24 -6.33 -9.27
C SER A 214 -0.37 -7.79 -8.85
N LEU A 215 -0.99 -8.02 -7.70
CA LEU A 215 -1.09 -9.36 -7.12
C LEU A 215 -2.35 -9.49 -6.28
N VAL A 216 -2.77 -10.73 -6.05
CA VAL A 216 -3.75 -11.09 -5.06
C VAL A 216 -3.09 -11.94 -3.99
N THR A 217 -3.35 -11.62 -2.73
CA THR A 217 -2.86 -12.39 -1.58
C THR A 217 -4.03 -13.04 -0.88
N ALA A 218 -3.95 -14.34 -0.66
CA ALA A 218 -4.88 -15.09 0.18
C ALA A 218 -4.34 -15.15 1.61
N THR A 219 -5.19 -14.77 2.55
CA THR A 219 -4.88 -14.71 3.98
C THR A 219 -5.87 -15.58 4.76
N ASP A 220 -5.37 -16.51 5.56
CA ASP A 220 -6.18 -17.19 6.56
C ASP A 220 -6.39 -16.26 7.76
N MET A 221 -7.58 -15.74 7.89
CA MET A 221 -7.95 -14.80 8.95
C MET A 221 -8.13 -15.48 10.30
N ASN A 222 -8.20 -16.81 10.38
CA ASN A 222 -8.25 -17.51 11.67
C ASN A 222 -6.91 -17.47 12.39
N ILE A 223 -5.82 -17.40 11.63
CA ILE A 223 -4.45 -17.36 12.17
C ILE A 223 -3.70 -16.05 11.80
N GLY A 224 -4.31 -15.20 10.98
CA GLY A 224 -3.72 -13.93 10.54
C GLY A 224 -2.46 -14.11 9.66
N GLN A 225 -2.40 -15.15 8.80
CA GLN A 225 -1.23 -15.45 7.98
C GLN A 225 -1.55 -15.46 6.49
N HIS A 226 -0.62 -14.95 5.69
CA HIS A 226 -0.69 -15.11 4.24
C HIS A 226 -0.37 -16.54 3.84
N ILE A 227 -1.25 -17.15 3.05
CA ILE A 227 -1.11 -18.52 2.59
C ILE A 227 -0.42 -18.58 1.24
N TRP A 228 -0.79 -17.67 0.34
CA TRP A 228 -0.16 -17.51 -0.97
C TRP A 228 -0.39 -16.11 -1.53
N SER A 229 0.48 -15.73 -2.45
CA SER A 229 0.31 -14.56 -3.33
C SER A 229 0.52 -14.96 -4.78
N ARG A 230 -0.25 -14.37 -5.70
CA ARG A 230 -0.17 -14.60 -7.14
C ARG A 230 -0.30 -13.28 -7.89
N SER A 231 0.44 -13.14 -8.96
CA SER A 231 0.31 -12.00 -9.87
C SER A 231 -1.08 -11.92 -10.51
N ILE A 232 -1.57 -10.73 -10.76
CA ILE A 232 -2.80 -10.49 -11.51
C ILE A 232 -2.44 -10.17 -12.96
N GLY A 233 -2.64 -11.17 -13.82
CA GLY A 233 -2.35 -11.07 -15.24
C GLY A 233 -0.87 -11.01 -15.60
N PRO A 234 -0.58 -10.99 -16.90
CA PRO A 234 0.77 -10.89 -17.44
C PRO A 234 1.31 -9.46 -17.37
N ALA A 235 2.62 -9.32 -17.64
CA ALA A 235 3.21 -8.04 -17.98
C ALA A 235 2.49 -7.41 -19.20
N SER A 236 2.38 -6.08 -19.19
CA SER A 236 1.80 -5.35 -20.33
C SER A 236 2.64 -5.48 -21.59
N ASP A 237 2.03 -5.22 -22.74
CA ASP A 237 2.69 -5.37 -24.04
C ASP A 237 3.94 -4.49 -24.19
N TYR A 238 3.93 -3.27 -23.63
CA TYR A 238 5.10 -2.40 -23.70
C TYR A 238 6.31 -2.97 -22.95
N ILE A 239 6.09 -3.75 -21.88
CA ILE A 239 7.14 -4.45 -21.14
C ILE A 239 7.58 -5.68 -21.90
N ARG A 240 6.65 -6.50 -22.39
CA ARG A 240 6.95 -7.72 -23.16
C ARG A 240 7.79 -7.44 -24.39
N HIS A 241 7.54 -6.31 -25.06
CA HIS A 241 8.23 -5.90 -26.28
C HIS A 241 9.33 -4.83 -26.00
N HIS A 242 9.69 -4.61 -24.75
CA HIS A 242 10.73 -3.63 -24.43
C HIS A 242 12.09 -4.08 -25.00
N PRO A 243 12.82 -3.22 -25.74
CA PRO A 243 14.07 -3.61 -26.42
C PRO A 243 15.11 -4.21 -25.48
N ASP A 244 15.26 -3.65 -24.29
CA ASP A 244 16.25 -4.07 -23.29
C ASP A 244 15.91 -5.40 -22.60
N LEU A 245 14.69 -5.92 -22.81
CA LEU A 245 14.25 -7.19 -22.21
C LEU A 245 14.25 -8.34 -23.23
N GLN A 246 14.52 -8.03 -24.51
CA GLN A 246 14.55 -9.06 -25.55
C GLN A 246 15.72 -10.02 -25.35
N GLY A 247 15.42 -11.32 -25.40
CA GLY A 247 16.42 -12.38 -25.20
C GLY A 247 16.74 -12.71 -23.75
N LEU A 248 16.12 -12.02 -22.78
CA LEU A 248 16.18 -12.40 -21.37
C LEU A 248 15.17 -13.52 -21.08
N ASP A 249 15.56 -14.45 -20.22
CA ASP A 249 14.67 -15.51 -19.73
C ASP A 249 13.81 -14.97 -18.58
N LEU A 250 12.70 -14.29 -18.95
CA LEU A 250 11.79 -13.63 -18.03
C LEU A 250 10.38 -14.23 -18.13
N ASP A 251 9.78 -14.53 -16.97
CA ASP A 251 8.40 -15.03 -16.89
C ASP A 251 7.38 -13.89 -16.96
N PHE A 252 7.18 -13.34 -18.16
CA PHE A 252 6.25 -12.24 -18.39
C PHE A 252 4.79 -12.57 -18.04
N ASP A 253 4.42 -13.84 -17.97
CA ASP A 253 3.04 -14.26 -17.68
C ASP A 253 2.70 -14.13 -16.18
N ASN A 254 3.71 -14.09 -15.33
CA ASN A 254 3.58 -14.01 -13.88
C ASN A 254 4.12 -12.70 -13.24
N MET A 255 4.22 -11.63 -14.01
CA MET A 255 4.72 -10.34 -13.50
C MET A 255 3.61 -9.41 -12.95
N GLY A 256 2.34 -9.68 -13.28
CA GLY A 256 1.26 -8.75 -13.01
C GLY A 256 1.31 -7.51 -13.92
N HIS A 257 0.20 -6.85 -14.11
CA HIS A 257 0.12 -5.68 -14.98
C HIS A 257 0.39 -4.40 -14.16
N PRO A 258 1.38 -3.55 -14.49
CA PRO A 258 1.74 -2.39 -13.66
C PRO A 258 0.66 -1.31 -13.61
N MET A 259 -0.22 -1.24 -14.63
CA MET A 259 -1.28 -0.25 -14.74
C MET A 259 -2.67 -0.76 -14.41
N ILE A 260 -2.85 -2.05 -14.18
CA ILE A 260 -4.16 -2.55 -13.73
C ILE A 260 -4.43 -1.96 -12.35
N ARG A 261 -5.40 -1.09 -12.32
CA ARG A 261 -6.13 -0.85 -11.08
C ARG A 261 -6.97 -2.11 -10.88
N PRO A 262 -6.89 -2.77 -9.75
CA PRO A 262 -7.75 -3.91 -9.46
C PRO A 262 -9.19 -3.44 -9.23
N PHE A 263 -9.86 -2.99 -10.30
CA PHE A 263 -11.17 -2.34 -10.20
C PHE A 263 -12.35 -3.30 -10.14
N THR A 264 -12.13 -4.57 -10.42
CA THR A 264 -13.23 -5.49 -10.67
C THR A 264 -13.22 -6.71 -9.78
N ALA A 265 -12.30 -6.81 -8.86
CA ALA A 265 -12.13 -8.04 -8.10
C ALA A 265 -13.32 -8.38 -7.17
N ALA A 266 -14.03 -7.39 -6.66
CA ALA A 266 -15.11 -7.65 -5.71
C ALA A 266 -16.41 -8.12 -6.36
N ALA A 267 -16.67 -7.77 -7.62
CA ALA A 267 -17.92 -8.13 -8.30
C ALA A 267 -17.81 -9.43 -9.13
N ASP A 268 -16.62 -9.76 -9.63
CA ASP A 268 -16.41 -10.87 -10.57
C ASP A 268 -15.49 -11.98 -10.04
N PHE A 269 -15.00 -11.88 -8.80
CA PHE A 269 -14.33 -13.00 -8.16
C PHE A 269 -15.35 -14.03 -7.64
N THR A 270 -15.93 -14.76 -8.54
CA THR A 270 -16.40 -16.10 -8.22
C THR A 270 -15.15 -16.98 -8.18
N ILE A 271 -14.54 -17.09 -6.99
CA ILE A 271 -13.56 -18.13 -6.75
C ILE A 271 -14.34 -19.42 -6.73
N THR A 272 -14.40 -20.09 -7.86
CA THR A 272 -14.86 -21.45 -7.92
C THR A 272 -13.77 -22.30 -7.30
N VAL A 273 -13.86 -22.55 -6.00
CA VAL A 273 -13.07 -23.60 -5.37
C VAL A 273 -13.71 -24.91 -5.82
N SER A 274 -13.21 -25.48 -6.90
CA SER A 274 -13.49 -26.88 -7.21
C SER A 274 -12.71 -27.73 -6.22
N GLY A 275 -13.43 -28.37 -5.30
CA GLY A 275 -12.90 -29.39 -4.40
C GLY A 275 -12.35 -30.61 -5.14
#